data_44171e1c31e4bf53076940567e354623
#
_entry.id   44171e1c31e4bf53076940567e354623
#
_cell.length_a   1.000
_cell.length_b   1.000
_cell.length_c   1.000
_cell.angle_alpha   90.00
_cell.angle_beta   90.00
_cell.angle_gamma   90.00
#
_symmetry.space_group_name_H-M   'P 1'
#
loop_
_entity.id
_entity.type
_entity.pdbx_description
1 polymer ?
#
loop_
_entity_poly.entity_id
_entity_poly.type
_entity_poly.pdbx_seq_one_letter_code
_entity_poly.pdbx_strand_id
1 'polypeptide(L)'
;MKKVVFVGSGAIGTAIGNVLARKGVDDITLLSIEEEVVESINNLRYNLTYFPNVKLSRNLKATTDKSVLKDADVIFMAIPSVAVVGYLFDNKEYLNPKSIIVNLAKGFGKCDCLIPDCLQGHFPNPIMMMKGPSFAREIINRQDTGFTLACSDNQYFSEISELFENTNIRFDFSNDITGVELASILKNIYAIIIGMLDANYDSANMRSLFITKSINEMRSLMINFGGQEISMFNYCGFGDFALTSLNDMSRNRTLGLLI
;
A
#
# COMPACT_ATOMS: atom_id res chain seq x y z
N MET A 1 -21.63 10.05 6.11
CA MET A 1 -20.55 10.56 5.26
C MET A 1 -19.24 10.17 5.92
N LYS A 2 -18.42 9.33 5.29
CA LYS A 2 -17.16 8.88 5.91
C LYS A 2 -16.03 9.88 5.59
N LYS A 3 -15.28 10.29 6.61
CA LYS A 3 -14.07 11.09 6.47
C LYS A 3 -12.88 10.16 6.30
N VAL A 4 -12.17 10.29 5.19
CA VAL A 4 -11.02 9.45 4.85
C VAL A 4 -9.76 10.31 4.75
N VAL A 5 -8.76 9.97 5.53
CA VAL A 5 -7.47 10.66 5.54
C VAL A 5 -6.37 9.73 5.06
N PHE A 6 -5.58 10.20 4.11
CA PHE A 6 -4.35 9.53 3.69
C PHE A 6 -3.17 10.24 4.35
N VAL A 7 -2.48 9.58 5.25
CA VAL A 7 -1.21 10.06 5.78
C VAL A 7 -0.14 9.82 4.72
N GLY A 8 0.25 10.88 4.06
CA GLY A 8 1.17 10.89 2.93
C GLY A 8 0.51 11.25 1.60
N SER A 9 1.01 12.29 0.98
CA SER A 9 0.61 12.83 -0.33
C SER A 9 1.49 12.35 -1.49
N GLY A 10 2.22 11.24 -1.28
CA GLY A 10 3.05 10.60 -2.29
C GLY A 10 2.21 9.94 -3.41
N ALA A 11 2.88 9.23 -4.33
CA ALA A 11 2.23 8.65 -5.49
C ALA A 11 1.04 7.75 -5.13
N ILE A 12 1.19 6.81 -4.17
CA ILE A 12 0.13 5.84 -3.85
C ILE A 12 -1.04 6.51 -3.11
N GLY A 13 -0.77 7.40 -2.14
CA GLY A 13 -1.81 8.13 -1.42
C GLY A 13 -2.61 9.04 -2.35
N THR A 14 -1.94 9.77 -3.25
CA THR A 14 -2.60 10.61 -4.26
C THR A 14 -3.44 9.78 -5.23
N ALA A 15 -2.91 8.64 -5.72
CA ALA A 15 -3.63 7.81 -6.69
C ALA A 15 -4.91 7.23 -6.08
N ILE A 16 -4.82 6.58 -4.92
CA ILE A 16 -5.98 5.95 -4.26
C ILE A 16 -6.96 7.02 -3.76
N GLY A 17 -6.46 8.08 -3.12
CA GLY A 17 -7.31 9.19 -2.68
C GLY A 17 -8.09 9.83 -3.82
N ASN A 18 -7.46 9.99 -4.99
CA ASN A 18 -8.13 10.52 -6.18
C ASN A 18 -9.19 9.55 -6.75
N VAL A 19 -9.01 8.24 -6.64
CA VAL A 19 -10.03 7.24 -7.01
C VAL A 19 -11.27 7.43 -6.15
N LEU A 20 -11.11 7.49 -4.82
CA LEU A 20 -12.22 7.70 -3.89
C LEU A 20 -12.90 9.05 -4.09
N ALA A 21 -12.14 10.12 -4.25
CA ALA A 21 -12.67 11.46 -4.50
C ALA A 21 -13.45 11.56 -5.82
N ARG A 22 -13.09 10.78 -6.83
CA ARG A 22 -13.82 10.69 -8.11
C ARG A 22 -15.10 9.86 -8.00
N LYS A 23 -15.11 8.83 -7.16
CA LYS A 23 -16.33 8.06 -6.87
C LYS A 23 -17.40 8.95 -6.22
N GLY A 24 -17.01 10.02 -5.56
CA GLY A 24 -17.90 10.91 -4.83
C GLY A 24 -17.95 10.62 -3.34
N VAL A 25 -16.93 9.95 -2.79
CA VAL A 25 -16.70 9.98 -1.33
C VAL A 25 -16.35 11.42 -0.97
N ASP A 26 -17.18 12.04 -0.14
CA ASP A 26 -17.25 13.50 -0.03
C ASP A 26 -16.08 14.16 0.73
N ASP A 27 -15.42 13.44 1.63
CA ASP A 27 -14.36 14.03 2.47
C ASP A 27 -13.09 13.20 2.42
N ILE A 28 -12.31 13.41 1.36
CA ILE A 28 -11.01 12.77 1.15
C ILE A 28 -9.90 13.80 1.32
N THR A 29 -9.04 13.61 2.30
CA THR A 29 -7.93 14.52 2.60
C THR A 29 -6.59 13.80 2.56
N LEU A 30 -5.62 14.36 1.84
CA LEU A 30 -4.23 13.96 1.89
C LEU A 30 -3.52 14.80 2.97
N LEU A 31 -2.98 14.16 3.98
CA LEU A 31 -2.13 14.80 4.99
C LEU A 31 -0.69 14.75 4.52
N SER A 32 -0.15 15.92 4.19
CA SER A 32 1.21 16.10 3.66
C SER A 32 2.12 16.77 4.68
N ILE A 33 3.42 16.58 4.52
CA ILE A 33 4.44 17.37 5.20
C ILE A 33 4.98 18.50 4.30
N GLU A 34 4.58 18.53 3.02
CA GLU A 34 5.08 19.44 1.99
C GLU A 34 4.00 20.46 1.63
N GLU A 35 4.18 21.72 2.02
CA GLU A 35 3.21 22.79 1.74
C GLU A 35 3.02 23.02 0.24
N GLU A 36 4.09 22.94 -0.56
CA GLU A 36 4.02 23.10 -2.02
C GLU A 36 3.11 22.03 -2.67
N VAL A 37 3.13 20.80 -2.16
CA VAL A 37 2.24 19.74 -2.63
C VAL A 37 0.79 20.06 -2.26
N VAL A 38 0.55 20.57 -1.04
CA VAL A 38 -0.78 20.99 -0.58
C VAL A 38 -1.33 22.10 -1.46
N GLU A 39 -0.55 23.13 -1.73
CA GLU A 39 -0.94 24.25 -2.59
C GLU A 39 -1.23 23.78 -4.02
N SER A 40 -0.38 22.93 -4.59
CA SER A 40 -0.56 22.42 -5.95
C SER A 40 -1.84 21.60 -6.10
N ILE A 41 -2.18 20.78 -5.10
CA ILE A 41 -3.40 19.97 -5.10
C ILE A 41 -4.64 20.87 -4.96
N ASN A 42 -4.65 21.77 -3.98
CA ASN A 42 -5.82 22.56 -3.65
C ASN A 42 -6.12 23.65 -4.70
N ASN A 43 -5.09 24.34 -5.19
CA ASN A 43 -5.24 25.49 -6.08
C ASN A 43 -5.24 25.08 -7.56
N LEU A 44 -4.33 24.15 -7.95
CA LEU A 44 -4.16 23.76 -9.35
C LEU A 44 -4.86 22.45 -9.70
N ARG A 45 -5.17 21.64 -8.69
CA ARG A 45 -5.73 20.28 -8.87
C ARG A 45 -4.77 19.32 -9.58
N TYR A 46 -3.49 19.46 -9.28
CA TYR A 46 -2.42 18.57 -9.70
C TYR A 46 -1.52 18.27 -8.51
N ASN A 47 -0.99 17.08 -8.44
CA ASN A 47 0.17 16.81 -7.62
C ASN A 47 1.39 16.92 -8.54
N LEU A 48 1.99 18.10 -8.61
CA LEU A 48 3.05 18.39 -9.58
C LEU A 48 4.30 17.54 -9.38
N THR A 49 4.56 17.08 -8.16
CA THR A 49 5.70 16.22 -7.83
C THR A 49 5.53 14.80 -8.39
N TYR A 50 4.33 14.22 -8.25
CA TYR A 50 4.11 12.81 -8.57
C TYR A 50 3.27 12.59 -9.85
N PHE A 51 2.36 13.50 -10.16
CA PHE A 51 1.42 13.40 -11.28
C PHE A 51 1.20 14.75 -11.97
N PRO A 52 2.25 15.35 -12.56
CA PRO A 52 2.16 16.68 -13.15
C PRO A 52 1.16 16.78 -14.31
N ASN A 53 0.87 15.65 -14.97
CA ASN A 53 0.00 15.61 -16.15
C ASN A 53 -1.40 15.03 -15.86
N VAL A 54 -1.74 14.76 -14.60
CA VAL A 54 -3.04 14.17 -14.22
C VAL A 54 -3.86 15.16 -13.39
N LYS A 55 -4.98 15.60 -13.94
CA LYS A 55 -5.91 16.47 -13.23
C LYS A 55 -6.67 15.68 -12.16
N LEU A 56 -6.53 16.10 -10.90
CA LEU A 56 -7.16 15.47 -9.75
C LEU A 56 -8.63 15.88 -9.60
N SER A 57 -9.40 15.07 -8.87
CA SER A 57 -10.78 15.40 -8.49
C SER A 57 -10.83 16.68 -7.66
N ARG A 58 -11.87 17.48 -7.85
CA ARG A 58 -12.12 18.66 -7.02
C ARG A 58 -12.48 18.31 -5.56
N ASN A 59 -12.90 17.08 -5.33
CA ASN A 59 -13.26 16.57 -4.00
C ASN A 59 -12.03 16.05 -3.23
N LEU A 60 -10.85 15.98 -3.87
CA LEU A 60 -9.60 15.63 -3.20
C LEU A 60 -9.00 16.92 -2.63
N LYS A 61 -8.78 16.94 -1.32
CA LYS A 61 -8.14 18.04 -0.59
C LYS A 61 -6.78 17.61 -0.05
N ALA A 62 -5.94 18.55 0.27
CA ALA A 62 -4.68 18.31 0.97
C ALA A 62 -4.47 19.33 2.09
N THR A 63 -3.75 18.94 3.14
CA THR A 63 -3.42 19.80 4.28
C THR A 63 -2.14 19.35 4.96
N THR A 64 -1.50 20.26 5.70
CA THR A 64 -0.42 19.94 6.64
C THR A 64 -0.92 19.81 8.08
N ASP A 65 -2.19 20.16 8.33
CA ASP A 65 -2.79 20.12 9.67
C ASP A 65 -3.17 18.70 10.09
N LYS A 66 -2.48 18.20 11.10
CA LYS A 66 -2.73 16.86 11.68
C LYS A 66 -4.06 16.72 12.40
N SER A 67 -4.72 17.83 12.73
CA SER A 67 -6.02 17.80 13.43
C SER A 67 -7.09 17.05 12.63
N VAL A 68 -6.94 16.94 11.30
CA VAL A 68 -7.85 16.16 10.43
C VAL A 68 -7.97 14.68 10.83
N LEU A 69 -6.98 14.14 11.54
CA LEU A 69 -7.00 12.76 12.04
C LEU A 69 -8.01 12.54 13.18
N LYS A 70 -8.39 13.60 13.91
CA LYS A 70 -9.31 13.51 15.06
C LYS A 70 -10.72 13.10 14.66
N ASP A 71 -11.12 13.48 13.46
CA ASP A 71 -12.45 13.23 12.93
C ASP A 71 -12.45 12.16 11.82
N ALA A 72 -11.30 11.56 11.52
CA ALA A 72 -11.21 10.55 10.47
C ALA A 72 -11.91 9.26 10.88
N ASP A 73 -12.72 8.69 9.97
CA ASP A 73 -13.29 7.35 10.12
C ASP A 73 -12.32 6.29 9.61
N VAL A 74 -11.57 6.61 8.55
CA VAL A 74 -10.55 5.73 7.95
C VAL A 74 -9.27 6.50 7.71
N ILE A 75 -8.15 5.94 8.15
CA ILE A 75 -6.81 6.50 7.99
C ILE A 75 -5.95 5.52 7.17
N PHE A 76 -5.59 5.92 5.96
CA PHE A 76 -4.65 5.16 5.13
C PHE A 76 -3.22 5.63 5.38
N MET A 77 -2.34 4.70 5.79
CA MET A 77 -0.91 4.97 5.96
C MET A 77 -0.20 4.80 4.60
N ALA A 78 0.05 5.91 3.93
CA ALA A 78 0.67 5.98 2.59
C ALA A 78 2.09 6.59 2.63
N ILE A 79 2.82 6.37 3.72
CA ILE A 79 4.19 6.80 3.98
C ILE A 79 5.17 5.61 3.95
N PRO A 80 6.50 5.85 3.90
CA PRO A 80 7.48 4.77 3.94
C PRO A 80 7.32 3.86 5.18
N SER A 81 7.52 2.56 5.02
CA SER A 81 7.28 1.55 6.08
C SER A 81 8.02 1.85 7.38
N VAL A 82 9.26 2.28 7.28
CA VAL A 82 10.10 2.64 8.45
C VAL A 82 9.54 3.82 9.26
N ALA A 83 8.67 4.63 8.67
CA ALA A 83 8.07 5.78 9.33
C ALA A 83 6.69 5.47 9.96
N VAL A 84 6.00 4.39 9.53
CA VAL A 84 4.60 4.12 9.92
C VAL A 84 4.45 4.01 11.44
N VAL A 85 5.25 3.14 12.06
CA VAL A 85 5.16 2.87 13.51
C VAL A 85 5.45 4.16 14.31
N GLY A 86 6.59 4.83 14.03
CA GLY A 86 6.95 6.08 14.70
C GLY A 86 5.88 7.15 14.52
N TYR A 87 5.37 7.33 13.30
CA TYR A 87 4.33 8.32 13.03
C TYR A 87 3.06 8.09 13.86
N LEU A 88 2.59 6.85 13.97
CA LEU A 88 1.40 6.54 14.75
C LEU A 88 1.61 6.79 16.25
N PHE A 89 2.77 6.43 16.81
CA PHE A 89 3.09 6.72 18.20
C PHE A 89 3.21 8.22 18.48
N ASP A 90 3.92 8.96 17.64
CA ASP A 90 4.17 10.41 17.79
C ASP A 90 2.89 11.24 17.62
N ASN A 91 1.88 10.70 16.95
CA ASN A 91 0.63 11.41 16.68
C ASN A 91 -0.60 10.74 17.32
N LYS A 92 -0.41 9.89 18.33
CA LYS A 92 -1.48 9.12 18.97
C LYS A 92 -2.62 9.99 19.53
N GLU A 93 -2.29 11.18 20.02
CA GLU A 93 -3.26 12.15 20.54
C GLU A 93 -4.20 12.76 19.48
N TYR A 94 -3.78 12.70 18.19
CA TYR A 94 -4.58 13.18 17.06
C TYR A 94 -5.45 12.06 16.47
N LEU A 95 -5.22 10.80 16.81
CA LEU A 95 -5.99 9.70 16.21
C LEU A 95 -7.38 9.61 16.83
N ASN A 96 -8.41 9.53 15.98
CA ASN A 96 -9.73 9.10 16.43
C ASN A 96 -9.63 7.63 16.86
N PRO A 97 -9.94 7.29 18.12
CA PRO A 97 -9.81 5.90 18.61
C PRO A 97 -10.76 4.91 17.93
N LYS A 98 -11.73 5.40 17.17
CA LYS A 98 -12.69 4.58 16.41
C LYS A 98 -12.31 4.42 14.94
N SER A 99 -11.30 5.15 14.45
CA SER A 99 -10.91 5.05 13.04
C SER A 99 -10.30 3.70 12.73
N ILE A 100 -10.55 3.22 11.50
CA ILE A 100 -9.85 2.08 10.93
C ILE A 100 -8.52 2.57 10.36
N ILE A 101 -7.40 1.96 10.76
CA ILE A 101 -6.08 2.26 10.22
C ILE A 101 -5.73 1.22 9.15
N VAL A 102 -5.51 1.66 7.91
CA VAL A 102 -5.19 0.81 6.77
C VAL A 102 -3.75 1.05 6.33
N ASN A 103 -2.87 0.07 6.50
CA ASN A 103 -1.47 0.17 6.13
C ASN A 103 -1.24 -0.21 4.66
N LEU A 104 -0.78 0.75 3.85
CA LEU A 104 -0.39 0.58 2.44
C LEU A 104 1.12 0.34 2.26
N ALA A 105 1.93 0.62 3.29
CA ALA A 105 3.38 0.54 3.19
C ALA A 105 3.86 -0.90 2.98
N LYS A 106 4.92 -1.07 2.20
CA LYS A 106 5.50 -2.38 1.85
C LYS A 106 6.94 -2.43 2.36
N GLY A 107 7.17 -3.09 3.47
CA GLY A 107 8.48 -3.19 4.10
C GLY A 107 8.37 -3.37 5.61
N PHE A 108 9.48 -3.68 6.25
CA PHE A 108 9.57 -3.74 7.70
C PHE A 108 9.32 -2.37 8.33
N GLY A 109 8.81 -2.39 9.55
CA GLY A 109 8.78 -1.23 10.43
C GLY A 109 10.17 -0.89 10.97
N LYS A 110 10.21 0.05 11.90
CA LYS A 110 11.44 0.35 12.63
C LYS A 110 11.84 -0.87 13.50
N CYS A 111 13.13 -1.14 13.61
CA CYS A 111 13.67 -2.28 14.38
C CYS A 111 13.38 -3.67 13.76
N ASP A 112 13.26 -3.73 12.43
CA ASP A 112 13.14 -4.99 11.67
C ASP A 112 11.95 -5.89 12.06
N CYS A 113 10.91 -5.31 12.69
CA CYS A 113 9.69 -6.03 13.02
C CYS A 113 8.60 -5.79 11.96
N LEU A 114 7.63 -6.69 11.88
CA LEU A 114 6.44 -6.49 11.06
C LEU A 114 5.62 -5.33 11.65
N ILE A 115 5.12 -4.45 10.80
CA ILE A 115 4.35 -3.28 11.25
C ILE A 115 3.15 -3.68 12.14
N PRO A 116 2.34 -4.69 11.79
CA PRO A 116 1.22 -5.11 12.65
C PRO A 116 1.69 -5.56 14.03
N ASP A 117 2.81 -6.29 14.14
CA ASP A 117 3.33 -6.76 15.43
C ASP A 117 3.78 -5.60 16.32
N CYS A 118 4.43 -4.59 15.73
CA CYS A 118 4.85 -3.39 16.46
C CYS A 118 3.68 -2.54 16.97
N LEU A 119 2.50 -2.67 16.36
CA LEU A 119 1.31 -1.87 16.71
C LEU A 119 0.33 -2.64 17.61
N GLN A 120 0.45 -3.97 17.68
CA GLN A 120 -0.47 -4.82 18.41
C GLN A 120 -0.54 -4.42 19.89
N GLY A 121 -1.76 -4.23 20.39
CA GLY A 121 -2.02 -3.88 21.81
C GLY A 121 -1.69 -2.42 22.18
N HIS A 122 -1.11 -1.63 21.29
CA HIS A 122 -0.76 -0.23 21.56
C HIS A 122 -1.84 0.78 21.14
N PHE A 123 -2.73 0.39 20.23
CA PHE A 123 -3.81 1.22 19.72
C PHE A 123 -5.15 0.52 19.85
N PRO A 124 -6.24 1.22 20.21
CA PRO A 124 -7.58 0.66 20.22
C PRO A 124 -8.14 0.48 18.79
N ASN A 125 -7.50 1.06 17.82
CA ASN A 125 -7.91 1.10 16.44
C ASN A 125 -7.80 -0.26 15.76
N PRO A 126 -8.77 -0.70 14.96
CA PRO A 126 -8.59 -1.80 14.03
C PRO A 126 -7.46 -1.49 13.04
N ILE A 127 -6.50 -2.40 12.90
CA ILE A 127 -5.36 -2.24 11.98
C ILE A 127 -5.50 -3.26 10.87
N MET A 128 -5.55 -2.77 9.64
CA MET A 128 -5.69 -3.55 8.43
C MET A 128 -4.47 -3.39 7.53
N MET A 129 -4.16 -4.42 6.76
CA MET A 129 -3.18 -4.37 5.69
C MET A 129 -3.91 -4.30 4.34
N MET A 130 -3.46 -3.43 3.44
CA MET A 130 -3.93 -3.37 2.06
C MET A 130 -2.71 -3.47 1.14
N LYS A 131 -2.51 -4.66 0.57
CA LYS A 131 -1.32 -5.02 -0.21
C LYS A 131 -1.73 -5.62 -1.55
N GLY A 132 -0.89 -5.45 -2.58
CA GLY A 132 -1.18 -6.05 -3.90
C GLY A 132 -0.43 -5.39 -5.03
N PRO A 133 -0.60 -5.89 -6.28
CA PRO A 133 -0.01 -5.31 -7.48
C PRO A 133 -0.57 -3.92 -7.72
N SER A 134 0.21 -2.87 -7.45
CA SER A 134 -0.33 -1.51 -7.32
C SER A 134 0.64 -0.43 -7.78
N PHE A 135 0.90 -0.36 -9.08
CA PHE A 135 1.56 0.80 -9.63
C PHE A 135 0.64 2.02 -9.57
N ALA A 136 1.03 3.03 -8.81
CA ALA A 136 0.23 4.23 -8.59
C ALA A 136 -0.16 4.94 -9.90
N ARG A 137 0.73 4.87 -10.94
CA ARG A 137 0.48 5.42 -12.27
C ARG A 137 -0.66 4.70 -12.99
N GLU A 138 -0.81 3.41 -12.80
CA GLU A 138 -1.92 2.64 -13.39
C GLU A 138 -3.23 2.92 -12.65
N ILE A 139 -3.20 2.96 -11.32
CA ILE A 139 -4.36 3.26 -10.48
C ILE A 139 -4.98 4.62 -10.85
N ILE A 140 -4.15 5.67 -10.93
CA ILE A 140 -4.64 7.03 -11.20
C ILE A 140 -5.19 7.17 -12.62
N ASN A 141 -4.69 6.34 -13.57
CA ASN A 141 -5.16 6.24 -14.95
C ASN A 141 -6.33 5.24 -15.12
N ARG A 142 -6.94 4.80 -14.00
CA ARG A 142 -8.15 3.95 -13.96
C ARG A 142 -7.95 2.54 -14.52
N GLN A 143 -6.72 2.00 -14.48
CA GLN A 143 -6.51 0.60 -14.77
C GLN A 143 -6.97 -0.25 -13.60
N ASP A 144 -7.63 -1.38 -13.88
CA ASP A 144 -8.08 -2.29 -12.84
C ASP A 144 -6.89 -2.78 -11.99
N THR A 145 -7.05 -2.71 -10.69
CA THR A 145 -5.98 -3.01 -9.73
C THR A 145 -6.53 -3.86 -8.60
N GLY A 146 -5.85 -4.98 -8.31
CA GLY A 146 -6.21 -5.88 -7.21
C GLY A 146 -5.44 -5.59 -5.93
N PHE A 147 -6.12 -5.62 -4.79
CA PHE A 147 -5.51 -5.58 -3.47
C PHE A 147 -6.06 -6.68 -2.58
N THR A 148 -5.21 -7.25 -1.75
CA THR A 148 -5.62 -8.06 -0.61
C THR A 148 -5.84 -7.16 0.59
N LEU A 149 -7.04 -7.21 1.18
CA LEU A 149 -7.31 -6.66 2.49
C LEU A 149 -7.10 -7.74 3.54
N ALA A 150 -6.23 -7.49 4.52
CA ALA A 150 -6.06 -8.39 5.64
C ALA A 150 -6.47 -7.72 6.94
N CYS A 151 -7.36 -8.37 7.68
CA CYS A 151 -7.81 -7.96 8.99
C CYS A 151 -8.38 -9.16 9.79
N SER A 152 -8.54 -8.97 11.09
CA SER A 152 -9.07 -10.01 11.98
C SER A 152 -10.60 -10.16 11.94
N ASP A 153 -11.32 -9.17 11.41
CA ASP A 153 -12.78 -9.12 11.45
C ASP A 153 -13.36 -8.74 10.08
N ASN A 154 -14.29 -9.57 9.59
CA ASN A 154 -14.96 -9.39 8.31
C ASN A 154 -15.77 -8.07 8.23
N GLN A 155 -16.20 -7.52 9.34
CA GLN A 155 -16.91 -6.24 9.38
C GLN A 155 -16.03 -5.13 8.78
N TYR A 156 -14.76 -5.06 9.14
CA TYR A 156 -13.85 -4.04 8.62
C TYR A 156 -13.52 -4.24 7.15
N PHE A 157 -13.51 -5.49 6.68
CA PHE A 157 -13.39 -5.76 5.26
C PHE A 157 -14.55 -5.12 4.48
N SER A 158 -15.78 -5.37 4.90
CA SER A 158 -16.97 -4.80 4.24
C SER A 158 -16.93 -3.27 4.24
N GLU A 159 -16.58 -2.67 5.40
CA GLU A 159 -16.50 -1.21 5.53
C GLU A 159 -15.50 -0.56 4.59
N ILE A 160 -14.34 -1.19 4.36
CA ILE A 160 -13.33 -0.68 3.44
C ILE A 160 -13.70 -0.99 1.99
N SER A 161 -14.17 -2.21 1.69
CA SER A 161 -14.53 -2.57 0.30
C SER A 161 -15.66 -1.72 -0.27
N GLU A 162 -16.66 -1.35 0.54
CA GLU A 162 -17.75 -0.45 0.15
C GLU A 162 -17.27 0.93 -0.29
N LEU A 163 -16.18 1.45 0.30
CA LEU A 163 -15.58 2.71 -0.15
C LEU A 163 -15.12 2.65 -1.60
N PHE A 164 -14.74 1.47 -2.08
CA PHE A 164 -14.19 1.27 -3.42
C PHE A 164 -15.17 0.64 -4.42
N GLU A 165 -16.41 0.38 -4.04
CA GLU A 165 -17.43 -0.09 -4.98
C GLU A 165 -17.55 0.80 -6.20
N ASN A 166 -17.72 0.20 -7.38
CA ASN A 166 -17.79 0.90 -8.66
C ASN A 166 -16.54 1.73 -9.02
N THR A 167 -15.40 1.42 -8.43
CA THR A 167 -14.09 1.95 -8.83
C THR A 167 -13.29 0.92 -9.63
N ASN A 168 -12.07 1.26 -10.02
CA ASN A 168 -11.10 0.36 -10.65
C ASN A 168 -10.27 -0.46 -9.63
N ILE A 169 -10.63 -0.45 -8.35
CA ILE A 169 -9.94 -1.23 -7.31
C ILE A 169 -10.80 -2.42 -6.92
N ARG A 170 -10.19 -3.61 -6.95
CA ARG A 170 -10.80 -4.89 -6.60
C ARG A 170 -10.10 -5.45 -5.37
N PHE A 171 -10.84 -6.21 -4.55
CA PHE A 171 -10.30 -6.82 -3.36
C PHE A 171 -10.49 -8.33 -3.34
N ASP A 172 -9.50 -9.02 -2.80
CA ASP A 172 -9.69 -10.26 -2.07
C ASP A 172 -9.45 -10.02 -0.57
N PHE A 173 -9.79 -10.98 0.25
CA PHE A 173 -9.75 -10.86 1.70
C PHE A 173 -8.89 -11.97 2.30
N SER A 174 -8.18 -11.65 3.39
CA SER A 174 -7.42 -12.60 4.18
C SER A 174 -7.53 -12.26 5.68
N ASN A 175 -7.62 -13.27 6.53
CA ASN A 175 -7.43 -13.13 7.97
C ASN A 175 -5.97 -13.37 8.40
N ASP A 176 -5.09 -13.68 7.45
CA ASP A 176 -3.66 -13.88 7.66
C ASP A 176 -2.89 -12.55 7.48
N ILE A 177 -2.95 -11.69 8.50
CA ILE A 177 -2.26 -10.39 8.50
C ILE A 177 -0.75 -10.56 8.32
N THR A 178 -0.17 -11.55 9.01
CA THR A 178 1.27 -11.85 8.95
C THR A 178 1.71 -12.28 7.56
N GLY A 179 0.99 -13.23 6.94
CA GLY A 179 1.33 -13.70 5.59
C GLY A 179 1.18 -12.62 4.53
N VAL A 180 0.15 -11.79 4.60
CA VAL A 180 -0.06 -10.65 3.68
C VAL A 180 1.05 -9.61 3.82
N GLU A 181 1.49 -9.30 5.04
CA GLU A 181 2.62 -8.38 5.27
C GLU A 181 3.93 -8.97 4.73
N LEU A 182 4.23 -10.23 5.07
CA LEU A 182 5.42 -10.93 4.60
C LEU A 182 5.50 -11.03 3.07
N ALA A 183 4.41 -11.39 2.41
CA ALA A 183 4.35 -11.43 0.95
C ALA A 183 4.75 -10.08 0.33
N SER A 184 4.25 -9.00 0.89
CA SER A 184 4.53 -7.62 0.42
C SER A 184 5.99 -7.20 0.61
N ILE A 185 6.69 -7.79 1.57
CA ILE A 185 8.11 -7.54 1.87
C ILE A 185 8.99 -8.42 0.96
N LEU A 186 8.78 -9.72 1.00
CA LEU A 186 9.62 -10.73 0.35
C LEU A 186 9.69 -10.52 -1.17
N LYS A 187 8.57 -10.18 -1.81
CA LYS A 187 8.55 -9.89 -3.25
C LYS A 187 9.60 -8.87 -3.70
N ASN A 188 9.90 -7.88 -2.84
CA ASN A 188 10.86 -6.82 -3.18
C ASN A 188 12.29 -7.36 -3.26
N ILE A 189 12.65 -8.29 -2.37
CA ILE A 189 13.94 -8.96 -2.35
C ILE A 189 14.11 -9.79 -3.64
N TYR A 190 13.12 -10.61 -3.94
CA TYR A 190 13.20 -11.49 -5.12
C TYR A 190 13.10 -10.72 -6.44
N ALA A 191 12.43 -9.57 -6.48
CA ALA A 191 12.45 -8.71 -7.66
C ALA A 191 13.86 -8.18 -7.98
N ILE A 192 14.68 -7.87 -6.95
CA ILE A 192 16.08 -7.51 -7.14
C ILE A 192 16.84 -8.69 -7.71
N ILE A 193 16.69 -9.89 -7.13
CA ILE A 193 17.37 -11.11 -7.59
C ILE A 193 17.00 -11.43 -9.05
N ILE A 194 15.73 -11.35 -9.42
CA ILE A 194 15.29 -11.57 -10.81
C ILE A 194 15.89 -10.50 -11.74
N GLY A 195 15.97 -9.23 -11.30
CA GLY A 195 16.64 -8.18 -12.04
C GLY A 195 18.12 -8.47 -12.29
N MET A 196 18.87 -8.89 -11.26
CA MET A 196 20.27 -9.29 -11.37
C MET A 196 20.45 -10.48 -12.33
N LEU A 197 19.53 -11.44 -12.26
CA LEU A 197 19.55 -12.58 -13.17
C LEU A 197 19.40 -12.13 -14.63
N ASP A 198 18.40 -11.29 -14.89
CA ASP A 198 18.11 -10.80 -16.24
C ASP A 198 19.22 -9.92 -16.82
N ALA A 199 19.98 -9.21 -15.97
CA ALA A 199 21.14 -8.44 -16.41
C ALA A 199 22.30 -9.32 -16.87
N ASN A 200 22.43 -10.51 -16.29
CA ASN A 200 23.57 -11.42 -16.55
C ASN A 200 23.25 -12.55 -17.55
N TYR A 201 21.97 -12.89 -17.71
CA TYR A 201 21.54 -14.05 -18.49
C TYR A 201 20.29 -13.69 -19.33
N ASP A 202 20.43 -13.64 -20.64
CA ASP A 202 19.28 -13.54 -21.56
C ASP A 202 18.64 -14.92 -21.76
N SER A 203 17.94 -15.41 -20.74
CA SER A 203 17.37 -16.75 -20.74
C SER A 203 16.01 -16.80 -20.05
N ALA A 204 14.95 -16.98 -20.83
CA ALA A 204 13.59 -17.19 -20.31
C ALA A 204 13.48 -18.44 -19.42
N ASN A 205 14.22 -19.50 -19.75
CA ASN A 205 14.25 -20.73 -18.93
C ASN A 205 14.86 -20.47 -17.55
N MET A 206 15.96 -19.75 -17.49
CA MET A 206 16.61 -19.35 -16.22
C MET A 206 15.68 -18.47 -15.39
N ARG A 207 15.06 -17.47 -16.01
CA ARG A 207 14.08 -16.60 -15.33
C ARG A 207 12.94 -17.43 -14.73
N SER A 208 12.35 -18.34 -15.50
CA SER A 208 11.24 -19.20 -15.03
C SER A 208 11.67 -20.12 -13.88
N LEU A 209 12.90 -20.69 -13.97
CA LEU A 209 13.48 -21.50 -12.89
C LEU A 209 13.59 -20.69 -11.59
N PHE A 210 14.14 -19.46 -11.66
CA PHE A 210 14.33 -18.63 -10.48
C PHE A 210 13.00 -18.09 -9.93
N ILE A 211 12.03 -17.76 -10.78
CA ILE A 211 10.67 -17.41 -10.33
C ILE A 211 10.08 -18.56 -9.51
N THR A 212 10.19 -19.80 -10.00
CA THR A 212 9.66 -20.97 -9.28
C THR A 212 10.38 -21.20 -7.95
N LYS A 213 11.70 -21.05 -7.92
CA LYS A 213 12.49 -21.17 -6.67
C LYS A 213 12.13 -20.06 -5.69
N SER A 214 11.99 -18.83 -6.16
CA SER A 214 11.60 -17.68 -5.34
C SER A 214 10.22 -17.88 -4.69
N ILE A 215 9.24 -18.37 -5.44
CA ILE A 215 7.90 -18.66 -4.91
C ILE A 215 7.97 -19.72 -3.81
N ASN A 216 8.72 -20.81 -4.02
CA ASN A 216 8.86 -21.87 -3.02
C ASN A 216 9.58 -21.37 -1.75
N GLU A 217 10.57 -20.52 -1.89
CA GLU A 217 11.30 -19.94 -0.76
C GLU A 217 10.43 -18.93 -0.01
N MET A 218 9.72 -18.03 -0.73
CA MET A 218 8.75 -17.12 -0.13
C MET A 218 7.68 -17.86 0.68
N ARG A 219 7.15 -18.96 0.11
CA ARG A 219 6.20 -19.84 0.80
C ARG A 219 6.79 -20.42 2.09
N SER A 220 8.00 -20.94 2.03
CA SER A 220 8.68 -21.54 3.19
C SER A 220 8.94 -20.50 4.27
N LEU A 221 9.43 -19.32 3.90
CA LEU A 221 9.66 -18.22 4.84
C LEU A 221 8.34 -17.74 5.45
N MET A 222 7.29 -17.59 4.64
CA MET A 222 5.97 -17.18 5.13
C MET A 222 5.47 -18.11 6.23
N ILE A 223 5.52 -19.44 6.00
CA ILE A 223 5.08 -20.44 6.98
C ILE A 223 5.96 -20.39 8.25
N ASN A 224 7.28 -20.30 8.09
CA ASN A 224 8.21 -20.26 9.21
C ASN A 224 8.04 -19.03 10.11
N PHE A 225 7.56 -17.91 9.56
CA PHE A 225 7.26 -16.68 10.30
C PHE A 225 5.79 -16.58 10.74
N GLY A 226 5.03 -17.67 10.66
CA GLY A 226 3.66 -17.75 11.20
C GLY A 226 2.56 -17.27 10.26
N GLY A 227 2.87 -17.00 8.99
CA GLY A 227 1.88 -16.75 7.94
C GLY A 227 1.32 -18.05 7.35
N GLN A 228 0.24 -17.92 6.57
CA GLN A 228 -0.42 -19.05 5.94
C GLN A 228 -0.07 -19.15 4.45
N GLU A 229 0.16 -20.37 3.97
CA GLU A 229 0.50 -20.65 2.57
C GLU A 229 -0.52 -20.06 1.58
N ILE A 230 -1.79 -20.05 1.95
CA ILE A 230 -2.88 -19.58 1.07
C ILE A 230 -2.69 -18.11 0.67
N SER A 231 -2.04 -17.30 1.50
CA SER A 231 -1.77 -15.89 1.22
C SER A 231 -0.87 -15.68 0.00
N MET A 232 -0.12 -16.71 -0.43
CA MET A 232 0.64 -16.66 -1.68
C MET A 232 -0.27 -16.59 -2.93
N PHE A 233 -1.51 -17.04 -2.86
CA PHE A 233 -2.46 -17.05 -3.97
C PHE A 233 -3.38 -15.83 -3.99
N ASN A 234 -3.32 -14.98 -2.97
CA ASN A 234 -3.97 -13.68 -2.95
C ASN A 234 -3.25 -12.67 -3.85
N TYR A 235 -3.88 -11.54 -4.15
CA TYR A 235 -3.26 -10.46 -4.94
C TYR A 235 -1.92 -10.00 -4.37
N CYS A 236 -1.77 -9.94 -3.03
CA CYS A 236 -0.53 -9.54 -2.35
C CYS A 236 0.63 -10.54 -2.52
N GLY A 237 0.34 -11.81 -2.81
CA GLY A 237 1.32 -12.88 -2.98
C GLY A 237 1.87 -12.93 -4.40
N PHE A 238 1.49 -13.98 -5.16
CA PHE A 238 1.99 -14.19 -6.53
C PHE A 238 1.73 -13.00 -7.46
N GLY A 239 0.56 -12.35 -7.38
CA GLY A 239 0.22 -11.23 -8.25
C GLY A 239 1.19 -10.05 -8.09
N ASP A 240 1.45 -9.61 -6.87
CA ASP A 240 2.37 -8.49 -6.59
C ASP A 240 3.84 -8.89 -6.82
N PHE A 241 4.20 -10.14 -6.55
CA PHE A 241 5.54 -10.66 -6.90
C PHE A 241 5.77 -10.65 -8.41
N ALA A 242 4.85 -11.21 -9.20
CA ALA A 242 4.95 -11.25 -10.65
C ALA A 242 5.03 -9.84 -11.26
N LEU A 243 4.12 -8.93 -10.85
CA LEU A 243 4.15 -7.54 -11.30
C LEU A 243 5.51 -6.87 -11.01
N THR A 244 6.03 -7.07 -9.79
CA THR A 244 7.25 -6.38 -9.34
C THR A 244 8.51 -6.97 -9.98
N SER A 245 8.54 -8.29 -10.22
CA SER A 245 9.71 -9.00 -10.75
C SER A 245 9.82 -8.97 -12.27
N LEU A 246 8.70 -8.79 -12.99
CA LEU A 246 8.66 -8.88 -14.44
C LEU A 246 8.44 -7.53 -15.15
N ASN A 247 8.26 -6.45 -14.40
CA ASN A 247 7.95 -5.14 -14.97
C ASN A 247 9.03 -4.11 -14.69
N ASP A 248 9.51 -3.43 -15.74
CA ASP A 248 10.59 -2.43 -15.65
C ASP A 248 10.18 -1.13 -14.93
N MET A 249 8.89 -0.91 -14.66
CA MET A 249 8.44 0.15 -13.75
C MET A 249 8.77 -0.14 -12.27
N SER A 250 9.21 -1.35 -11.95
CA SER A 250 9.60 -1.74 -10.60
C SER A 250 11.01 -1.24 -10.26
N ARG A 251 11.10 -0.33 -9.30
CA ARG A 251 12.39 0.19 -8.80
C ARG A 251 13.30 -0.93 -8.27
N ASN A 252 12.72 -1.96 -7.66
CA ASN A 252 13.49 -3.09 -7.13
C ASN A 252 14.08 -3.93 -8.25
N ARG A 253 13.29 -4.25 -9.29
CA ARG A 253 13.80 -4.91 -10.48
C ARG A 253 14.88 -4.07 -11.18
N THR A 254 14.60 -2.76 -11.38
CA THR A 254 15.59 -1.85 -11.98
C THR A 254 16.89 -1.80 -11.18
N LEU A 255 16.82 -1.80 -9.84
CA LEU A 255 18.02 -1.90 -9.01
C LEU A 255 18.80 -3.18 -9.31
N GLY A 256 18.11 -4.33 -9.39
CA GLY A 256 18.75 -5.60 -9.75
C GLY A 256 19.37 -5.60 -11.13
N LEU A 257 18.77 -4.92 -12.11
CA LEU A 257 19.34 -4.78 -13.47
C LEU A 257 20.61 -3.92 -13.52
N LEU A 258 20.86 -3.08 -12.50
CA LEU A 258 22.01 -2.18 -12.42
C LEU A 258 23.18 -2.73 -11.62
N ILE A 259 22.98 -3.84 -10.88
CA ILE A 259 24.01 -4.54 -10.10
C ILE A 259 24.66 -5.63 -10.94
#